data_4d09e61da1031adb1ddf1d3b5a7bc50f
#
_entry.id   4d09e61da1031adb1ddf1d3b5a7bc50f
#
_cell.length_a   1.000
_cell.length_b   1.000
_cell.length_c   1.000
_cell.angle_alpha   90.00
_cell.angle_beta   90.00
_cell.angle_gamma   90.00
#
_symmetry.space_group_name_H-M   'P 1'
#
loop_
_entity.id
_entity.type
_entity.pdbx_description
1 polymer ?
#
loop_
_entity_poly.entity_id
_entity_poly.type
_entity_poly.pdbx_seq_one_letter_code
_entity_poly.pdbx_strand_id
1 'polypeptide(L)'
;MKSKTRKFLKWIPSILVALIIVSGSVMKLTAQPQLVEVFSRSGMLPYMRALGIAELLFVSLFLWRRSLRIGFFLLTGYFGGAMAVELSQHVFFIMPAMILALVWLAAWLRDSSLFRSSQKQQTRVVAV
;
A
#
# COMPACT_ATOMS: atom_id res chain seq x y z
N MET A 1 -7.44 29.86 0.14
CA MET A 1 -8.28 28.90 0.85
C MET A 1 -8.56 27.65 0.05
N LYS A 2 -8.96 27.79 -1.21
CA LYS A 2 -9.23 26.61 -2.06
C LYS A 2 -8.01 25.69 -2.22
N SER A 3 -6.79 26.24 -2.24
CA SER A 3 -5.56 25.45 -2.36
C SER A 3 -5.27 24.63 -1.11
N LYS A 4 -5.54 25.17 0.08
CA LYS A 4 -5.37 24.43 1.34
C LYS A 4 -6.38 23.29 1.47
N THR A 5 -7.63 23.54 1.06
CA THR A 5 -8.68 22.53 1.07
C THR A 5 -8.33 21.39 0.09
N ARG A 6 -7.81 21.73 -1.10
CA ARG A 6 -7.37 20.73 -2.08
C ARG A 6 -6.23 19.88 -1.54
N LYS A 7 -5.24 20.51 -0.88
CA LYS A 7 -4.14 19.77 -0.26
C LYS A 7 -4.65 18.82 0.82
N PHE A 8 -5.58 19.30 1.64
CA PHE A 8 -6.18 18.48 2.68
C PHE A 8 -6.95 17.30 2.10
N LEU A 9 -7.77 17.56 1.07
CA LEU A 9 -8.56 16.52 0.41
C LEU A 9 -7.67 15.47 -0.26
N LYS A 10 -6.52 15.88 -0.80
CA LYS A 10 -5.57 14.95 -1.42
C LYS A 10 -4.94 13.99 -0.41
N TRP A 11 -4.85 14.41 0.85
CA TRP A 11 -4.25 13.61 1.90
C TRP A 11 -5.23 12.66 2.59
N ILE A 12 -6.55 12.87 2.43
CA ILE A 12 -7.56 12.04 3.09
C ILE A 12 -7.38 10.55 2.73
N PRO A 13 -7.29 10.14 1.46
CA PRO A 13 -7.08 8.73 1.14
C PRO A 13 -5.76 8.19 1.69
N SER A 14 -4.69 8.98 1.70
CA SER A 14 -3.40 8.56 2.27
C SER A 14 -3.50 8.30 3.76
N ILE A 15 -4.16 9.17 4.49
CA ILE A 15 -4.38 9.00 5.93
C ILE A 15 -5.23 7.77 6.20
N LEU A 16 -6.30 7.59 5.43
CA LEU A 16 -7.18 6.44 5.57
C LEU A 16 -6.43 5.14 5.33
N VAL A 17 -5.65 5.07 4.26
CA VAL A 17 -4.81 3.91 3.94
C VAL A 17 -3.81 3.65 5.07
N ALA A 18 -3.16 4.70 5.57
CA ALA A 18 -2.19 4.57 6.64
C ALA A 18 -2.82 3.98 7.90
N LEU A 19 -4.01 4.46 8.27
CA LEU A 19 -4.73 3.95 9.44
C LEU A 19 -5.08 2.48 9.28
N ILE A 20 -5.55 2.08 8.12
CA ILE A 20 -5.91 0.70 7.84
C ILE A 20 -4.67 -0.20 7.89
N ILE A 21 -3.59 0.21 7.24
CA ILE A 21 -2.36 -0.60 7.17
C ILE A 21 -1.69 -0.69 8.54
N VAL A 22 -1.59 0.41 9.27
CA VAL A 22 -1.00 0.42 10.63
C VAL A 22 -1.81 -0.46 11.56
N SER A 23 -3.13 -0.38 11.48
CA SER A 23 -4.02 -1.22 12.26
C SER A 23 -3.76 -2.71 11.99
N GLY A 24 -3.68 -3.11 10.72
CA GLY A 24 -3.36 -4.47 10.32
C GLY A 24 -1.97 -4.90 10.77
N SER A 25 -0.98 -3.99 10.69
CA SER A 25 0.38 -4.26 11.14
C SER A 25 0.44 -4.54 12.64
N VAL A 26 -0.25 -3.73 13.45
CA VAL A 26 -0.31 -3.91 14.90
C VAL A 26 -0.95 -5.26 15.22
N MET A 27 -2.01 -5.65 14.51
CA MET A 27 -2.63 -6.95 14.71
C MET A 27 -1.67 -8.10 14.40
N LYS A 28 -0.83 -7.97 13.39
CA LYS A 28 0.17 -8.98 13.05
C LYS A 28 1.28 -9.03 14.11
N LEU A 29 1.72 -7.88 14.60
CA LEU A 29 2.78 -7.82 15.62
C LEU A 29 2.32 -8.35 16.96
N THR A 30 1.04 -8.15 17.31
CA THR A 30 0.46 -8.66 18.54
C THR A 30 -0.04 -10.10 18.43
N ALA A 31 0.08 -10.69 17.23
CA ALA A 31 -0.32 -12.08 16.96
C ALA A 31 -1.76 -12.38 17.37
N GLN A 32 -2.70 -11.63 16.78
CA GLN A 32 -4.13 -11.86 17.02
C GLN A 32 -4.52 -13.29 16.61
N PRO A 33 -5.33 -14.00 17.44
CA PRO A 33 -5.64 -15.42 17.18
C PRO A 33 -6.22 -15.69 15.79
N GLN A 34 -7.04 -14.78 15.27
CA GLN A 34 -7.65 -14.92 13.95
C GLN A 34 -6.58 -14.89 12.85
N LEU A 35 -5.60 -14.00 12.97
CA LEU A 35 -4.50 -13.89 12.02
C LEU A 35 -3.54 -15.07 12.15
N VAL A 36 -3.27 -15.52 13.37
CA VAL A 36 -2.43 -16.71 13.59
C VAL A 36 -3.00 -17.90 12.85
N GLU A 37 -4.32 -18.10 12.90
CA GLU A 37 -4.97 -19.18 12.19
C GLU A 37 -4.80 -19.08 10.68
N VAL A 38 -5.02 -17.90 10.11
CA VAL A 38 -4.88 -17.67 8.67
C VAL A 38 -3.45 -17.89 8.21
N PHE A 39 -2.48 -17.32 8.92
CA PHE A 39 -1.07 -17.46 8.59
C PHE A 39 -0.58 -18.90 8.77
N SER A 40 -1.11 -19.61 9.77
CA SER A 40 -0.80 -21.02 9.98
C SER A 40 -1.25 -21.87 8.80
N ARG A 41 -2.46 -21.63 8.29
CA ARG A 41 -2.99 -22.36 7.14
C ARG A 41 -2.19 -22.13 5.87
N SER A 42 -1.67 -20.93 5.68
CA SER A 42 -0.89 -20.57 4.48
C SER A 42 0.58 -20.92 4.60
N GLY A 43 1.03 -21.40 5.76
CA GLY A 43 2.43 -21.69 6.01
C GLY A 43 3.29 -20.45 6.22
N MET A 44 2.66 -19.29 6.39
CA MET A 44 3.35 -18.00 6.52
C MET A 44 3.53 -17.56 7.97
N LEU A 45 3.13 -18.39 8.94
CA LEU A 45 3.15 -18.02 10.36
C LEU A 45 4.53 -17.51 10.84
N PRO A 46 5.66 -18.14 10.47
CA PRO A 46 6.97 -17.63 10.91
C PRO A 46 7.28 -16.22 10.41
N TYR A 47 6.63 -15.81 9.33
CA TYR A 47 6.89 -14.51 8.69
C TYR A 47 5.89 -13.43 9.10
N MET A 48 4.90 -13.76 9.94
CA MET A 48 3.81 -12.83 10.28
C MET A 48 4.32 -11.53 10.88
N ARG A 49 5.23 -11.63 11.85
CA ARG A 49 5.81 -10.43 12.49
C ARG A 49 6.68 -9.64 11.52
N ALA A 50 7.47 -10.33 10.71
CA ALA A 50 8.30 -9.68 9.69
C ALA A 50 7.43 -8.93 8.68
N LEU A 51 6.31 -9.51 8.27
CA LEU A 51 5.38 -8.85 7.36
C LEU A 51 4.74 -7.62 7.99
N GLY A 52 4.41 -7.68 9.29
CA GLY A 52 3.88 -6.51 10.01
C GLY A 52 4.88 -5.36 10.05
N ILE A 53 6.15 -5.68 10.32
CA ILE A 53 7.22 -4.67 10.32
C ILE A 53 7.40 -4.10 8.92
N ALA A 54 7.38 -4.95 7.89
CA ALA A 54 7.51 -4.52 6.50
C ALA A 54 6.38 -3.58 6.10
N GLU A 55 5.14 -3.87 6.51
CA GLU A 55 4.01 -2.99 6.23
C GLU A 55 4.20 -1.61 6.84
N LEU A 56 4.66 -1.55 8.09
CA LEU A 56 4.91 -0.27 8.76
C LEU A 56 5.98 0.53 8.02
N LEU A 57 7.05 -0.15 7.60
CA LEU A 57 8.11 0.49 6.84
C LEU A 57 7.58 1.01 5.50
N PHE A 58 6.84 0.18 4.78
CA PHE A 58 6.33 0.54 3.45
C PHE A 58 5.33 1.69 3.53
N VAL A 59 4.44 1.69 4.52
CA VAL A 59 3.48 2.79 4.67
C VAL A 59 4.17 4.08 5.09
N SER A 60 5.23 3.98 5.90
CA SER A 60 6.02 5.15 6.28
C SER A 60 6.68 5.78 5.05
N LEU A 61 7.27 4.94 4.17
CA LEU A 61 7.85 5.41 2.91
C LEU A 61 6.78 6.03 2.01
N PHE A 62 5.60 5.44 1.98
CA PHE A 62 4.48 5.94 1.18
C PHE A 62 3.99 7.31 1.65
N LEU A 63 3.97 7.54 2.98
CA LEU A 63 3.54 8.82 3.54
C LEU A 63 4.57 9.91 3.35
N TRP A 64 5.85 9.56 3.27
CA TRP A 64 6.91 10.54 3.07
C TRP A 64 6.93 10.99 1.61
N ARG A 65 6.96 12.31 1.41
CA ARG A 65 6.85 12.88 0.07
C ARG A 65 7.99 12.45 -0.87
N ARG A 66 9.21 12.37 -0.35
CA ARG A 66 10.39 12.02 -1.15
C ARG A 66 10.43 10.54 -1.54
N SER A 67 9.88 9.68 -0.71
CA SER A 67 9.90 8.23 -0.92
C SER A 67 8.55 7.66 -1.35
N LEU A 68 7.62 8.52 -1.79
CA LEU A 68 6.28 8.12 -2.21
C LEU A 68 6.33 7.03 -3.28
N ARG A 69 7.18 7.18 -4.29
CA ARG A 69 7.29 6.20 -5.38
C ARG A 69 7.72 4.83 -4.87
N ILE A 70 8.74 4.82 -4.03
CA ILE A 70 9.27 3.58 -3.46
C ILE A 70 8.20 2.92 -2.60
N GLY A 71 7.56 3.67 -1.72
CA GLY A 71 6.47 3.17 -0.89
C GLY A 71 5.30 2.65 -1.71
N PHE A 72 4.93 3.35 -2.77
CA PHE A 72 3.86 2.95 -3.68
C PHE A 72 4.16 1.60 -4.34
N PHE A 73 5.36 1.42 -4.88
CA PHE A 73 5.74 0.17 -5.51
C PHE A 73 5.82 -0.97 -4.50
N LEU A 74 6.38 -0.72 -3.32
CA LEU A 74 6.50 -1.75 -2.29
C LEU A 74 5.12 -2.18 -1.77
N LEU A 75 4.22 -1.23 -1.54
CA LEU A 75 2.85 -1.55 -1.11
C LEU A 75 2.08 -2.30 -2.20
N THR A 76 2.25 -1.90 -3.46
CA THR A 76 1.61 -2.60 -4.58
C THR A 76 2.07 -4.05 -4.64
N GLY A 77 3.37 -4.29 -4.55
CA GLY A 77 3.91 -5.65 -4.52
C GLY A 77 3.44 -6.45 -3.31
N TYR A 78 3.45 -5.82 -2.15
CA TYR A 78 3.04 -6.47 -0.90
C TYR A 78 1.58 -6.92 -0.96
N PHE A 79 0.66 -6.03 -1.30
CA PHE A 79 -0.76 -6.35 -1.35
C PHE A 79 -1.12 -7.22 -2.54
N GLY A 80 -0.39 -7.11 -3.65
CA GLY A 80 -0.52 -8.05 -4.76
C GLY A 80 -0.16 -9.46 -4.33
N GLY A 81 0.93 -9.61 -3.58
CA GLY A 81 1.31 -10.89 -3.00
C GLY A 81 0.29 -11.42 -1.99
N ALA A 82 -0.26 -10.53 -1.16
CA ALA A 82 -1.30 -10.90 -0.21
C ALA A 82 -2.55 -11.41 -0.92
N MET A 83 -2.95 -10.77 -2.02
CA MET A 83 -4.08 -11.23 -2.83
C MET A 83 -3.83 -12.62 -3.39
N ALA A 84 -2.63 -12.87 -3.88
CA ALA A 84 -2.27 -14.18 -4.43
C ALA A 84 -2.33 -15.27 -3.35
N VAL A 85 -1.82 -14.99 -2.16
CA VAL A 85 -1.87 -15.94 -1.03
C VAL A 85 -3.30 -16.24 -0.64
N GLU A 86 -4.16 -15.22 -0.50
CA GLU A 86 -5.55 -15.42 -0.15
C GLU A 86 -6.31 -16.20 -1.22
N LEU A 87 -6.05 -15.90 -2.48
CA LEU A 87 -6.66 -16.63 -3.58
C LEU A 87 -6.26 -18.11 -3.56
N SER A 88 -5.01 -18.42 -3.25
CA SER A 88 -4.53 -19.80 -3.15
C SER A 88 -5.20 -20.57 -2.01
N GLN A 89 -5.66 -19.87 -0.97
CA GLN A 89 -6.36 -20.47 0.16
C GLN A 89 -7.89 -20.48 -0.02
N HIS A 90 -8.38 -20.08 -1.20
CA HIS A 90 -9.81 -19.97 -1.49
C HIS A 90 -10.53 -19.00 -0.56
N VAL A 91 -9.81 -18.00 -0.05
CA VAL A 91 -10.37 -16.93 0.79
C VAL A 91 -10.64 -15.71 -0.08
N PHE A 92 -11.64 -14.91 0.30
CA PHE A 92 -11.94 -13.69 -0.44
C PHE A 92 -10.77 -12.71 -0.36
N PHE A 93 -10.25 -12.32 -1.52
CA PHE A 93 -9.14 -11.38 -1.65
C PHE A 93 -9.61 -9.91 -1.67
N ILE A 94 -10.84 -9.64 -1.24
CA ILE A 94 -11.45 -8.31 -1.31
C ILE A 94 -10.73 -7.30 -0.44
N MET A 95 -10.32 -7.68 0.79
CA MET A 95 -9.67 -6.75 1.71
C MET A 95 -8.36 -6.18 1.16
N PRO A 96 -7.38 -7.02 0.76
CA PRO A 96 -6.15 -6.46 0.17
C PRO A 96 -6.41 -5.74 -1.16
N ALA A 97 -7.40 -6.18 -1.94
CA ALA A 97 -7.76 -5.51 -3.18
C ALA A 97 -8.28 -4.10 -2.92
N MET A 98 -9.14 -3.93 -1.92
CA MET A 98 -9.65 -2.61 -1.55
C MET A 98 -8.56 -1.70 -1.02
N ILE A 99 -7.66 -2.24 -0.19
CA ILE A 99 -6.52 -1.47 0.32
C ILE A 99 -5.64 -1.03 -0.83
N LEU A 100 -5.36 -1.92 -1.77
CA LEU A 100 -4.53 -1.61 -2.93
C LEU A 100 -5.18 -0.53 -3.81
N ALA A 101 -6.50 -0.62 -4.02
CA ALA A 101 -7.23 0.40 -4.77
C ALA A 101 -7.11 1.77 -4.09
N LEU A 102 -7.21 1.82 -2.77
CA LEU A 102 -7.05 3.06 -1.99
C LEU A 102 -5.62 3.57 -2.08
N VAL A 103 -4.62 2.70 -2.06
CA VAL A 103 -3.21 3.07 -2.22
C VAL A 103 -3.00 3.74 -3.58
N TRP A 104 -3.55 3.17 -4.65
CA TRP A 104 -3.43 3.74 -5.98
C TRP A 104 -4.14 5.09 -6.09
N LEU A 105 -5.34 5.19 -5.52
CA LEU A 105 -6.08 6.46 -5.50
C LEU A 105 -5.31 7.53 -4.73
N ALA A 106 -4.77 7.17 -3.55
CA ALA A 106 -4.00 8.09 -2.73
C ALA A 106 -2.74 8.56 -3.47
N ALA A 107 -2.04 7.65 -4.13
CA ALA A 107 -0.84 7.97 -4.91
C ALA A 107 -1.19 8.90 -6.07
N TRP A 108 -2.27 8.62 -6.78
CA TRP A 108 -2.71 9.45 -7.91
C TRP A 108 -3.08 10.86 -7.47
N LEU A 109 -3.77 11.00 -6.35
CA LEU A 109 -4.16 12.31 -5.83
C LEU A 109 -2.95 13.11 -5.33
N ARG A 110 -1.96 12.43 -4.75
CA ARG A 110 -0.77 13.11 -4.23
C ARG A 110 0.24 13.44 -5.32
N ASP A 111 0.40 12.56 -6.30
CA ASP A 111 1.36 12.76 -7.37
C ASP A 111 0.93 12.03 -8.63
N SER A 112 0.11 12.70 -9.44
CA SER A 112 -0.35 12.16 -10.71
C SER A 112 0.78 11.93 -11.71
N SER A 113 1.94 12.56 -11.49
CA SER A 113 3.10 12.39 -12.35
C SER A 113 3.69 10.98 -12.29
N LEU A 114 3.40 10.21 -11.22
CA LEU A 114 3.80 8.81 -11.13
C LEU A 114 3.31 8.00 -12.32
N PHE A 115 2.12 8.34 -12.83
CA PHE A 115 1.48 7.61 -13.92
C PHE A 115 1.76 8.20 -15.30
N ARG A 116 2.41 9.38 -15.36
CA ARG A 116 2.67 10.10 -16.61
C ARG A 116 4.16 10.31 -16.88
N SER A 117 5.04 10.06 -15.92
CA SER A 117 6.46 10.43 -16.01
C SER A 117 7.17 9.74 -17.16
N SER A 118 6.84 8.48 -17.47
CA SER A 118 7.48 7.74 -18.56
C SER A 118 7.17 8.35 -19.93
N GLN A 119 5.94 8.81 -20.15
CA GLN A 119 5.56 9.45 -21.39
C GLN A 119 6.28 10.78 -21.60
N LYS A 120 6.41 11.58 -20.55
CA LYS A 120 7.15 12.85 -20.63
C LYS A 120 8.62 12.64 -20.92
N GLN A 121 9.24 11.64 -20.34
CA GLN A 121 10.65 11.31 -20.60
C GLN A 121 10.83 10.84 -22.03
N GLN A 122 9.97 10.00 -22.55
CA GLN A 122 10.02 9.57 -23.96
C GLN A 122 9.87 10.74 -24.92
N THR A 123 8.94 11.65 -24.63
CA THR A 123 8.74 12.84 -25.45
C THR A 123 10.00 13.72 -25.47
N ARG A 124 10.66 13.89 -24.32
CA ARG A 124 11.91 14.66 -24.25
C ARG A 124 13.03 14.01 -25.05
N VAL A 125 13.16 12.68 -24.94
CA VAL A 125 14.19 11.95 -25.68
C VAL A 125 13.96 12.03 -27.19
N VAL A 126 12.71 11.91 -27.62
CA VAL A 126 12.34 11.99 -29.04
C VAL A 126 12.52 13.42 -29.56
N ALA A 127 12.29 14.44 -28.74
CA ALA A 127 12.44 15.84 -29.13
C ALA A 127 13.89 16.28 -29.29
N VAL A 128 14.86 15.53 -28.71
CA VAL A 128 16.28 15.81 -28.84
C VAL A 128 16.85 15.08 -30.06
#